data_8c66a13e172e7e2216f0046f516b7389
#
_entry.id   8c66a13e172e7e2216f0046f516b7389
#
_cell.length_a   1.000
_cell.length_b   1.000
_cell.length_c   1.000
_cell.angle_alpha   90.00
_cell.angle_beta   90.00
_cell.angle_gamma   90.00
#
_symmetry.space_group_name_H-M   'P 1'
#
loop_
_entity.id
_entity.type
_entity.pdbx_description
1 polymer ?
#
loop_
_entity_poly.entity_id
_entity_poly.type
_entity_poly.pdbx_seq_one_letter_code
_entity_poly.pdbx_strand_id
1 'polypeptide(L)'
;LSQYGAVADAIKKFNYDYGLFLARLGYVVLCPDARGIGERRDEAFQKDEEEMFLRSTCFYLAHMAEPLGMTVAGMCTWDLMRLIDYAEERGQWRTDNLGCLGFSGGGMQTLWLAALDDRVKMAVISGYMYGYKDALLKLNGNCSCNYVPGLWKYYDCGDIGSLIAPRPLLIQSCAEDHLNGERGIANADEQVEIIRQAYRLFGAKNKLIHQHCPGGHQFHKEGIKENLERMEEML
;
A
#
# COMPACT_ATOMS: atom_id res chain seq x y z
N LEU A 1 -10.82 -12.86 -13.58
CA LEU A 1 -10.53 -11.56 -14.28
C LEU A 1 -9.41 -11.69 -15.33
N SER A 2 -8.41 -12.57 -15.14
CA SER A 2 -7.30 -12.76 -16.09
C SER A 2 -7.72 -13.23 -17.51
N GLN A 3 -8.97 -13.62 -17.70
CA GLN A 3 -9.54 -13.89 -19.02
C GLN A 3 -9.75 -12.64 -19.88
N TYR A 4 -9.77 -11.46 -19.27
CA TYR A 4 -9.89 -10.17 -19.97
C TYR A 4 -8.49 -9.69 -20.38
N GLY A 5 -8.29 -9.32 -21.65
CA GLY A 5 -6.98 -8.96 -22.22
C GLY A 5 -6.33 -7.79 -21.50
N ALA A 6 -7.05 -6.68 -21.29
CA ALA A 6 -6.51 -5.51 -20.60
C ALA A 6 -6.12 -5.80 -19.14
N VAL A 7 -6.87 -6.68 -18.45
CA VAL A 7 -6.52 -7.10 -17.08
C VAL A 7 -5.28 -8.00 -17.10
N ALA A 8 -5.19 -8.93 -18.05
CA ALA A 8 -4.01 -9.78 -18.22
C ALA A 8 -2.74 -8.95 -18.52
N ASP A 9 -2.87 -7.95 -19.39
CA ASP A 9 -1.76 -7.03 -19.71
C ASP A 9 -1.34 -6.19 -18.50
N ALA A 10 -2.29 -5.68 -17.70
CA ALA A 10 -2.00 -4.97 -16.47
C ALA A 10 -1.30 -5.88 -15.43
N ILE A 11 -1.76 -7.13 -15.28
CA ILE A 11 -1.09 -8.11 -14.42
C ILE A 11 0.36 -8.30 -14.87
N LYS A 12 0.59 -8.49 -16.16
CA LYS A 12 1.93 -8.69 -16.72
C LYS A 12 2.82 -7.45 -16.57
N LYS A 13 2.26 -6.26 -16.81
CA LYS A 13 3.00 -4.98 -16.79
C LYS A 13 3.40 -4.57 -15.36
N PHE A 14 2.53 -4.76 -14.39
CA PHE A 14 2.69 -4.25 -13.03
C PHE A 14 2.95 -5.35 -11.99
N ASN A 15 2.97 -6.61 -12.38
CA ASN A 15 3.04 -7.78 -11.50
C ASN A 15 1.88 -7.85 -10.48
N TYR A 16 0.67 -7.51 -10.90
CA TYR A 16 -0.51 -7.46 -10.01
C TYR A 16 -0.98 -8.82 -9.48
N ASP A 17 -0.39 -9.92 -9.89
CA ASP A 17 -0.63 -11.27 -9.39
C ASP A 17 0.15 -11.59 -8.10
N TYR A 18 0.59 -10.56 -7.36
CA TYR A 18 1.37 -10.76 -6.14
C TYR A 18 0.60 -11.50 -5.03
N GLY A 19 -0.73 -11.41 -4.97
CA GLY A 19 -1.53 -12.25 -4.07
C GLY A 19 -1.39 -13.74 -4.40
N LEU A 20 -1.46 -14.11 -5.69
CA LEU A 20 -1.20 -15.48 -6.13
C LEU A 20 0.25 -15.91 -5.88
N PHE A 21 1.19 -15.01 -6.07
CA PHE A 21 2.60 -15.25 -5.76
C PHE A 21 2.80 -15.58 -4.29
N LEU A 22 2.23 -14.82 -3.36
CA LEU A 22 2.28 -15.11 -1.91
C LEU A 22 1.61 -16.43 -1.55
N ALA A 23 0.45 -16.73 -2.15
CA ALA A 23 -0.22 -18.00 -1.92
C ALA A 23 0.64 -19.19 -2.34
N ARG A 24 1.41 -19.07 -3.43
CA ARG A 24 2.39 -20.09 -3.86
C ARG A 24 3.58 -20.23 -2.91
N LEU A 25 3.87 -19.23 -2.11
CA LEU A 25 4.86 -19.29 -1.03
C LEU A 25 4.31 -19.94 0.24
N GLY A 26 3.02 -20.27 0.30
CA GLY A 26 2.37 -20.96 1.42
C GLY A 26 1.58 -20.07 2.36
N TYR A 27 1.42 -18.79 2.05
CA TYR A 27 0.59 -17.88 2.84
C TYR A 27 -0.90 -18.06 2.57
N VAL A 28 -1.71 -17.89 3.59
CA VAL A 28 -3.13 -17.60 3.41
C VAL A 28 -3.27 -16.12 3.05
N VAL A 29 -3.84 -15.82 1.89
CA VAL A 29 -3.88 -14.45 1.35
C VAL A 29 -5.32 -13.98 1.19
N LEU A 30 -5.65 -12.87 1.83
CA LEU A 30 -6.92 -12.16 1.65
C LEU A 30 -6.67 -10.95 0.74
N CYS A 31 -7.32 -10.92 -0.41
CA CYS A 31 -7.19 -9.85 -1.41
C CYS A 31 -8.54 -9.13 -1.57
N PRO A 32 -8.89 -8.18 -0.71
CA PRO A 32 -10.14 -7.44 -0.85
C PRO A 32 -10.06 -6.43 -1.99
N ASP A 33 -11.15 -6.23 -2.69
CA ASP A 33 -11.30 -5.07 -3.56
C ASP A 33 -11.42 -3.80 -2.73
N ALA A 34 -10.65 -2.77 -3.05
CA ALA A 34 -10.77 -1.46 -2.44
C ALA A 34 -12.08 -0.78 -2.88
N ARG A 35 -12.58 0.16 -2.07
CA ARG A 35 -13.74 0.97 -2.46
C ARG A 35 -13.50 1.66 -3.79
N GLY A 36 -14.49 1.60 -4.67
CA GLY A 36 -14.43 2.20 -5.99
C GLY A 36 -13.61 1.42 -7.01
N ILE A 37 -13.19 0.18 -6.71
CA ILE A 37 -12.41 -0.69 -7.59
C ILE A 37 -13.04 -2.10 -7.58
N GLY A 38 -12.88 -2.85 -8.67
CA GLY A 38 -13.31 -4.23 -8.79
C GLY A 38 -14.82 -4.41 -8.59
N GLU A 39 -15.23 -5.34 -7.74
CA GLU A 39 -16.64 -5.58 -7.42
C GLU A 39 -17.26 -4.49 -6.55
N ARG A 40 -16.42 -3.63 -5.93
CA ARG A 40 -16.84 -2.50 -5.09
C ARG A 40 -16.89 -1.17 -5.83
N ARG A 41 -16.96 -1.20 -7.17
CA ARG A 41 -17.20 -0.02 -8.01
C ARG A 41 -18.60 0.53 -7.73
N ASP A 42 -18.76 1.84 -7.90
CA ASP A 42 -20.06 2.47 -7.85
C ASP A 42 -21.00 1.87 -8.92
N GLU A 43 -22.28 1.77 -8.62
CA GLU A 43 -23.29 1.14 -9.47
C GLU A 43 -23.28 1.68 -10.91
N ALA A 44 -23.08 2.99 -11.07
CA ALA A 44 -22.97 3.62 -12.38
C ALA A 44 -21.78 3.10 -13.24
N PHE A 45 -20.80 2.45 -12.63
CA PHE A 45 -19.61 1.90 -13.28
C PHE A 45 -19.54 0.37 -13.24
N GLN A 46 -20.58 -0.30 -12.73
CA GLN A 46 -20.69 -1.76 -12.70
C GLN A 46 -21.12 -2.34 -14.05
N LYS A 47 -20.37 -2.02 -15.10
CA LYS A 47 -20.56 -2.59 -16.43
C LYS A 47 -19.51 -3.67 -16.67
N ASP A 48 -19.89 -4.73 -17.37
CA ASP A 48 -18.99 -5.82 -17.79
C ASP A 48 -18.11 -5.42 -19.00
N GLU A 49 -17.63 -4.20 -19.01
CA GLU A 49 -16.68 -3.70 -19.98
C GLU A 49 -15.27 -3.89 -19.39
N GLU A 50 -14.38 -4.47 -20.16
CA GLU A 50 -13.02 -4.81 -19.72
C GLU A 50 -12.26 -3.64 -19.10
N GLU A 51 -12.39 -2.45 -19.68
CA GLU A 51 -11.74 -1.24 -19.22
C GLU A 51 -12.24 -0.79 -17.84
N MET A 52 -13.47 -1.14 -17.48
CA MET A 52 -14.07 -0.75 -16.20
C MET A 52 -13.47 -1.46 -15.00
N PHE A 53 -12.90 -2.65 -15.17
CA PHE A 53 -12.23 -3.38 -14.09
C PHE A 53 -10.94 -2.70 -13.61
N LEU A 54 -10.29 -1.95 -14.49
CA LEU A 54 -9.06 -1.21 -14.19
C LEU A 54 -9.32 0.25 -13.79
N ARG A 55 -10.57 0.70 -13.86
CA ARG A 55 -10.94 2.07 -13.58
C ARG A 55 -11.27 2.25 -12.10
N SER A 56 -10.68 3.26 -11.49
CA SER A 56 -10.98 3.68 -10.12
C SER A 56 -12.00 4.82 -10.11
N THR A 57 -12.94 4.80 -9.15
CA THR A 57 -13.88 5.89 -8.87
C THR A 57 -13.44 6.75 -7.68
N CYS A 58 -12.18 6.69 -7.27
CA CYS A 58 -11.63 7.43 -6.13
C CYS A 58 -11.91 8.95 -6.18
N PHE A 59 -11.93 9.54 -7.38
CA PHE A 59 -12.24 10.96 -7.55
C PHE A 59 -13.64 11.30 -7.04
N TYR A 60 -14.65 10.53 -7.42
CA TYR A 60 -16.04 10.74 -6.97
C TYR A 60 -16.18 10.44 -5.48
N LEU A 61 -15.56 9.36 -5.01
CA LEU A 61 -15.57 9.00 -3.59
C LEU A 61 -14.93 10.08 -2.72
N ALA A 62 -13.82 10.67 -3.13
CA ALA A 62 -13.17 11.76 -2.41
C ALA A 62 -14.10 12.97 -2.29
N HIS A 63 -14.74 13.40 -3.40
CA HIS A 63 -15.66 14.52 -3.42
C HIS A 63 -16.90 14.31 -2.53
N MET A 64 -17.39 13.07 -2.44
CA MET A 64 -18.50 12.73 -1.55
C MET A 64 -18.08 12.61 -0.09
N ALA A 65 -16.85 12.18 0.17
CA ALA A 65 -16.34 11.95 1.52
C ALA A 65 -15.95 13.25 2.23
N GLU A 66 -15.32 14.18 1.54
CA GLU A 66 -14.81 15.44 2.11
C GLU A 66 -15.88 16.26 2.86
N PRO A 67 -17.08 16.52 2.29
CA PRO A 67 -18.12 17.26 2.99
C PRO A 67 -18.62 16.58 4.28
N LEU A 68 -18.39 15.27 4.40
CA LEU A 68 -18.75 14.46 5.57
C LEU A 68 -17.59 14.34 6.58
N GLY A 69 -16.46 15.03 6.33
CA GLY A 69 -15.26 14.92 7.14
C GLY A 69 -14.54 13.57 7.02
N MET A 70 -14.77 12.83 5.92
CA MET A 70 -14.18 11.54 5.65
C MET A 70 -13.15 11.63 4.52
N THR A 71 -12.29 10.61 4.40
CA THR A 71 -11.32 10.48 3.31
C THR A 71 -11.35 9.09 2.73
N VAL A 72 -10.97 8.94 1.46
CA VAL A 72 -10.87 7.61 0.83
C VAL A 72 -9.83 6.75 1.55
N ALA A 73 -8.68 7.32 1.93
CA ALA A 73 -7.67 6.62 2.73
C ALA A 73 -8.25 6.08 4.04
N GLY A 74 -8.98 6.92 4.80
CA GLY A 74 -9.60 6.53 6.06
C GLY A 74 -10.65 5.42 5.89
N MET A 75 -11.51 5.54 4.87
CA MET A 75 -12.52 4.52 4.56
C MET A 75 -11.89 3.18 4.17
N CYS A 76 -10.83 3.18 3.34
CA CYS A 76 -10.13 1.96 2.96
C CYS A 76 -9.43 1.33 4.16
N THR A 77 -8.80 2.13 5.01
CA THR A 77 -8.17 1.64 6.25
C THR A 77 -9.18 0.99 7.18
N TRP A 78 -10.33 1.62 7.37
CA TRP A 78 -11.42 1.06 8.16
C TRP A 78 -11.89 -0.29 7.60
N ASP A 79 -12.08 -0.40 6.30
CA ASP A 79 -12.48 -1.66 5.65
C ASP A 79 -11.47 -2.79 5.92
N LEU A 80 -10.17 -2.47 5.86
CA LEU A 80 -9.12 -3.45 6.14
C LEU A 80 -9.05 -3.85 7.61
N MET A 81 -9.30 -2.92 8.55
CA MET A 81 -9.46 -3.26 9.96
C MET A 81 -10.65 -4.23 10.16
N ARG A 82 -11.78 -4.00 9.47
CA ARG A 82 -12.92 -4.94 9.51
C ARG A 82 -12.61 -6.28 8.87
N LEU A 83 -11.75 -6.33 7.85
CA LEU A 83 -11.27 -7.58 7.28
C LEU A 83 -10.42 -8.38 8.29
N ILE A 84 -9.60 -7.69 9.09
CA ILE A 84 -8.85 -8.35 10.19
C ILE A 84 -9.82 -8.91 11.23
N ASP A 85 -10.84 -8.14 11.65
CA ASP A 85 -11.85 -8.65 12.57
C ASP A 85 -12.55 -9.90 12.06
N TYR A 86 -12.93 -9.88 10.78
CA TYR A 86 -13.51 -11.05 10.12
C TYR A 86 -12.57 -12.26 10.14
N ALA A 87 -11.29 -12.03 9.87
CA ALA A 87 -10.29 -13.12 9.89
C ALA A 87 -10.14 -13.73 11.29
N GLU A 88 -10.15 -12.88 12.34
CA GLU A 88 -10.09 -13.30 13.74
C GLU A 88 -11.36 -14.06 14.15
N GLU A 89 -12.54 -13.53 13.82
CA GLU A 89 -13.82 -14.13 14.15
C GLU A 89 -14.01 -15.50 13.48
N ARG A 90 -13.53 -15.67 12.23
CA ARG A 90 -13.57 -16.94 11.52
C ARG A 90 -12.75 -18.03 12.22
N GLY A 91 -11.66 -17.68 12.91
CA GLY A 91 -10.81 -18.62 13.65
C GLY A 91 -10.20 -19.75 12.82
N GLN A 92 -10.19 -19.62 11.48
CA GLN A 92 -9.70 -20.64 10.56
C GLN A 92 -8.23 -20.45 10.19
N TRP A 93 -7.70 -19.28 10.45
CA TRP A 93 -6.35 -18.86 10.07
C TRP A 93 -5.58 -18.37 11.30
N ARG A 94 -4.27 -18.43 11.19
CA ARG A 94 -3.41 -17.81 12.20
C ARG A 94 -3.41 -16.30 11.99
N THR A 95 -3.91 -15.57 12.97
CA THR A 95 -3.97 -14.09 12.95
C THR A 95 -2.96 -13.44 13.89
N ASP A 96 -2.23 -14.23 14.67
CA ASP A 96 -1.15 -13.81 15.57
C ASP A 96 0.09 -13.25 14.81
N ASN A 97 0.33 -13.71 13.58
CA ASN A 97 1.41 -13.26 12.69
C ASN A 97 0.88 -12.63 11.39
N LEU A 98 -0.09 -11.74 11.52
CA LEU A 98 -0.70 -11.11 10.37
C LEU A 98 0.25 -10.10 9.71
N GLY A 99 0.51 -10.28 8.41
CA GLY A 99 1.24 -9.32 7.57
C GLY A 99 0.32 -8.56 6.62
N CYS A 100 0.73 -7.37 6.22
CA CYS A 100 0.06 -6.59 5.19
C CYS A 100 1.04 -6.22 4.08
N LEU A 101 0.64 -6.45 2.82
CA LEU A 101 1.45 -6.12 1.65
C LEU A 101 0.61 -5.39 0.61
N GLY A 102 1.14 -4.33 0.03
CA GLY A 102 0.45 -3.65 -1.04
C GLY A 102 1.39 -2.86 -1.95
N PHE A 103 0.94 -2.69 -3.19
CA PHE A 103 1.62 -1.92 -4.21
C PHE A 103 0.77 -0.70 -4.61
N SER A 104 1.43 0.46 -4.84
CA SER A 104 0.76 1.69 -5.29
C SER A 104 -0.39 2.11 -4.36
N GLY A 105 -1.63 2.16 -4.81
CA GLY A 105 -2.80 2.37 -3.96
C GLY A 105 -2.94 1.34 -2.84
N GLY A 106 -2.52 0.08 -3.07
CA GLY A 106 -2.38 -0.92 -2.03
C GLY A 106 -1.25 -0.61 -1.05
N GLY A 107 -0.15 0.00 -1.51
CA GLY A 107 0.93 0.50 -0.66
C GLY A 107 0.46 1.62 0.27
N MET A 108 -0.38 2.54 -0.22
CA MET A 108 -1.06 3.55 0.59
C MET A 108 -1.90 2.89 1.70
N GLN A 109 -2.73 1.93 1.32
CA GLN A 109 -3.58 1.22 2.28
C GLN A 109 -2.76 0.45 3.32
N THR A 110 -1.65 -0.18 2.90
CA THR A 110 -0.71 -0.86 3.80
C THR A 110 -0.05 0.11 4.78
N LEU A 111 0.39 1.28 4.32
CA LEU A 111 0.96 2.31 5.17
C LEU A 111 0.00 2.71 6.28
N TRP A 112 -1.23 3.07 5.92
CA TRP A 112 -2.22 3.51 6.88
C TRP A 112 -2.69 2.40 7.82
N LEU A 113 -2.94 1.20 7.30
CA LEU A 113 -3.35 0.06 8.12
C LEU A 113 -2.26 -0.31 9.14
N ALA A 114 -1.03 -0.46 8.68
CA ALA A 114 0.08 -0.83 9.57
C ALA A 114 0.41 0.26 10.60
N ALA A 115 0.22 1.54 10.24
CA ALA A 115 0.43 2.64 11.17
C ALA A 115 -0.65 2.72 12.27
N LEU A 116 -1.89 2.28 11.99
CA LEU A 116 -3.05 2.49 12.84
C LEU A 116 -3.59 1.21 13.52
N ASP A 117 -3.12 0.02 13.12
CA ASP A 117 -3.56 -1.26 13.67
C ASP A 117 -2.37 -2.14 14.06
N ASP A 118 -2.18 -2.31 15.37
CA ASP A 118 -1.07 -3.07 15.96
C ASP A 118 -1.18 -4.60 15.73
N ARG A 119 -2.32 -5.07 15.22
CA ARG A 119 -2.49 -6.47 14.82
C ARG A 119 -1.67 -6.81 13.57
N VAL A 120 -1.34 -5.82 12.74
CA VAL A 120 -0.40 -5.98 11.63
C VAL A 120 1.01 -6.10 12.20
N LYS A 121 1.59 -7.29 12.14
CA LYS A 121 2.91 -7.59 12.74
C LYS A 121 4.08 -7.28 11.81
N MET A 122 3.88 -7.31 10.50
CA MET A 122 4.87 -6.90 9.50
C MET A 122 4.19 -6.25 8.29
N ALA A 123 4.90 -5.37 7.60
CA ALA A 123 4.34 -4.66 6.45
C ALA A 123 5.32 -4.60 5.27
N VAL A 124 4.78 -4.70 4.05
CA VAL A 124 5.50 -4.46 2.79
C VAL A 124 4.81 -3.35 2.02
N ILE A 125 5.46 -2.19 1.89
CA ILE A 125 4.96 -1.03 1.16
C ILE A 125 5.75 -0.91 -0.14
N SER A 126 5.11 -1.14 -1.27
CA SER A 126 5.74 -1.07 -2.59
C SER A 126 5.17 0.08 -3.42
N GLY A 127 6.05 0.91 -4.00
CA GLY A 127 5.68 2.00 -4.90
C GLY A 127 4.81 3.08 -4.27
N TYR A 128 4.97 3.35 -2.97
CA TYR A 128 4.16 4.36 -2.27
C TYR A 128 4.92 5.16 -1.21
N MET A 129 6.20 5.02 -1.02
CA MET A 129 6.92 5.82 -0.03
C MET A 129 7.55 7.04 -0.71
N TYR A 130 6.91 8.19 -0.58
CA TYR A 130 7.36 9.47 -1.15
C TYR A 130 6.81 10.65 -0.36
N GLY A 131 7.53 11.79 -0.37
CA GLY A 131 7.06 13.03 0.26
C GLY A 131 5.93 13.66 -0.53
N TYR A 132 4.89 14.06 0.17
CA TYR A 132 3.68 14.63 -0.42
C TYR A 132 3.94 15.90 -1.24
N LYS A 133 4.85 16.76 -0.81
CA LYS A 133 5.11 18.03 -1.48
C LYS A 133 5.40 17.87 -2.96
N ASP A 134 6.26 16.92 -3.31
CA ASP A 134 6.66 16.71 -4.70
C ASP A 134 5.70 15.78 -5.45
N ALA A 135 5.08 14.84 -4.74
CA ALA A 135 4.24 13.82 -5.33
C ALA A 135 2.76 14.20 -5.44
N LEU A 136 2.20 14.93 -4.45
CA LEU A 136 0.77 15.18 -4.37
C LEU A 136 0.38 16.65 -4.55
N LEU A 137 1.22 17.60 -4.10
CA LEU A 137 0.92 19.02 -4.25
C LEU A 137 1.26 19.57 -5.65
N LYS A 138 2.02 18.82 -6.44
CA LYS A 138 2.21 19.08 -7.85
C LYS A 138 1.31 18.14 -8.66
N LEU A 139 0.81 18.61 -9.79
CA LEU A 139 -0.08 17.82 -10.67
C LEU A 139 0.75 16.74 -11.40
N ASN A 140 0.99 15.63 -10.73
CA ASN A 140 1.78 14.50 -11.26
C ASN A 140 0.95 13.25 -11.59
N GLY A 141 -0.38 13.33 -11.49
CA GLY A 141 -1.29 12.22 -11.81
C GLY A 141 -1.62 11.27 -10.65
N ASN A 142 -1.22 11.58 -9.41
CA ASN A 142 -1.63 10.79 -8.26
C ASN A 142 -3.15 10.82 -8.02
N CYS A 143 -3.65 9.73 -7.45
CA CYS A 143 -5.08 9.52 -7.23
C CYS A 143 -5.64 10.37 -6.07
N SER A 144 -6.92 10.76 -6.16
CA SER A 144 -7.63 11.50 -5.11
C SER A 144 -7.68 10.80 -3.75
N CYS A 145 -7.48 9.48 -3.71
CA CYS A 145 -7.44 8.72 -2.46
C CYS A 145 -6.26 9.11 -1.53
N ASN A 146 -5.25 9.81 -2.07
CA ASN A 146 -4.08 10.23 -1.30
C ASN A 146 -4.28 11.52 -0.50
N TYR A 147 -5.36 12.26 -0.76
CA TYR A 147 -5.53 13.57 -0.15
C TYR A 147 -6.30 13.47 1.16
N VAL A 148 -5.61 13.80 2.26
CA VAL A 148 -6.17 13.88 3.61
C VAL A 148 -6.13 15.34 4.05
N PRO A 149 -7.29 16.01 4.24
CA PRO A 149 -7.35 17.43 4.58
C PRO A 149 -6.54 17.77 5.83
N GLY A 150 -5.66 18.75 5.71
CA GLY A 150 -4.85 19.27 6.82
C GLY A 150 -3.61 18.44 7.20
N LEU A 151 -3.45 17.23 6.69
CA LEU A 151 -2.34 16.33 7.04
C LEU A 151 -0.97 16.98 6.79
N TRP A 152 -0.79 17.58 5.60
CA TRP A 152 0.43 18.28 5.18
C TRP A 152 0.94 19.40 6.06
N LYS A 153 0.09 19.96 6.89
CA LYS A 153 0.51 21.02 7.80
C LYS A 153 1.42 20.50 8.89
N TYR A 154 1.39 19.17 9.12
CA TYR A 154 2.01 18.59 10.31
C TYR A 154 2.86 17.36 10.01
N TYR A 155 2.49 16.55 9.01
CA TYR A 155 3.09 15.23 8.79
C TYR A 155 3.34 14.95 7.31
N ASP A 156 4.32 14.07 7.04
CA ASP A 156 4.59 13.51 5.73
C ASP A 156 4.52 11.97 5.77
N CYS A 157 4.70 11.29 4.66
CA CYS A 157 4.66 9.82 4.58
C CYS A 157 5.67 9.16 5.53
N GLY A 158 6.86 9.73 5.67
CA GLY A 158 7.88 9.25 6.61
C GLY A 158 7.44 9.30 8.05
N ASP A 159 6.70 10.35 8.46
CA ASP A 159 6.17 10.47 9.81
C ASP A 159 5.13 9.38 10.08
N ILE A 160 4.21 9.16 9.14
CA ILE A 160 3.21 8.10 9.25
C ILE A 160 3.86 6.71 9.27
N GLY A 161 4.84 6.46 8.38
CA GLY A 161 5.60 5.22 8.35
C GLY A 161 6.39 4.96 9.64
N SER A 162 6.78 6.00 10.35
CA SER A 162 7.46 5.90 11.64
C SER A 162 6.62 5.26 12.75
N LEU A 163 5.29 5.33 12.65
CA LEU A 163 4.37 4.67 13.59
C LEU A 163 4.39 3.14 13.48
N ILE A 164 4.97 2.59 12.42
CA ILE A 164 5.10 1.14 12.25
C ILE A 164 6.22 0.57 13.13
N ALA A 165 7.23 1.41 13.47
CA ALA A 165 8.33 0.97 14.31
C ALA A 165 7.85 0.48 15.70
N PRO A 166 8.45 -0.60 16.25
CA PRO A 166 9.60 -1.36 15.78
C PRO A 166 9.27 -2.63 14.97
N ARG A 167 8.06 -2.74 14.41
CA ARG A 167 7.63 -3.92 13.64
C ARG A 167 8.39 -4.02 12.31
N PRO A 168 8.68 -5.23 11.79
CA PRO A 168 9.37 -5.40 10.52
C PRO A 168 8.66 -4.67 9.38
N LEU A 169 9.42 -3.86 8.62
CA LEU A 169 8.94 -3.06 7.50
C LEU A 169 9.88 -3.19 6.31
N LEU A 170 9.34 -3.64 5.18
CA LEU A 170 10.00 -3.59 3.88
C LEU A 170 9.37 -2.47 3.03
N ILE A 171 10.20 -1.60 2.49
CA ILE A 171 9.81 -0.58 1.54
C ILE A 171 10.50 -0.88 0.21
N GLN A 172 9.73 -0.93 -0.88
CA GLN A 172 10.25 -0.99 -2.24
C GLN A 172 9.99 0.35 -2.94
N SER A 173 11.05 0.96 -3.47
CA SER A 173 11.00 2.21 -4.23
C SER A 173 11.65 2.00 -5.59
N CYS A 174 10.93 2.28 -6.69
CA CYS A 174 11.46 2.16 -8.03
C CYS A 174 12.21 3.43 -8.44
N ALA A 175 13.37 3.25 -9.06
CA ALA A 175 14.29 4.34 -9.39
C ALA A 175 13.69 5.35 -10.39
N GLU A 176 12.86 4.85 -11.33
CA GLU A 176 12.26 5.63 -12.41
C GLU A 176 10.74 5.82 -12.22
N ASP A 177 10.24 5.64 -10.99
CA ASP A 177 8.82 5.83 -10.71
C ASP A 177 8.45 7.32 -10.76
N HIS A 178 7.66 7.70 -11.76
CA HIS A 178 7.21 9.07 -11.94
C HIS A 178 6.32 9.59 -10.81
N LEU A 179 5.69 8.69 -10.03
CA LEU A 179 4.88 9.06 -8.87
C LEU A 179 5.70 9.56 -7.69
N ASN A 180 7.01 9.31 -7.67
CA ASN A 180 7.92 9.89 -6.68
C ASN A 180 8.08 11.42 -6.83
N GLY A 181 7.53 12.03 -7.88
CA GLY A 181 7.66 13.46 -8.18
C GLY A 181 8.98 13.82 -8.87
N GLU A 182 9.28 15.12 -9.01
CA GLU A 182 10.43 15.61 -9.78
C GLU A 182 11.80 15.16 -9.24
N ARG A 183 11.91 14.97 -7.92
CA ARG A 183 13.14 14.50 -7.29
C ARG A 183 13.33 12.97 -7.40
N GLY A 184 12.35 12.25 -7.96
CA GLY A 184 12.42 10.82 -8.15
C GLY A 184 12.72 10.05 -6.88
N ILE A 185 13.65 9.09 -6.97
CA ILE A 185 14.02 8.20 -5.85
C ILE A 185 14.52 8.98 -4.62
N ALA A 186 15.16 10.14 -4.78
CA ALA A 186 15.63 10.94 -3.65
C ALA A 186 14.50 11.43 -2.74
N ASN A 187 13.29 11.64 -3.30
CA ASN A 187 12.10 11.95 -2.52
C ASN A 187 11.68 10.75 -1.65
N ALA A 188 11.77 9.54 -2.17
CA ALA A 188 11.51 8.32 -1.41
C ALA A 188 12.56 8.09 -0.31
N ASP A 189 13.83 8.26 -0.63
CA ASP A 189 14.95 8.09 0.32
C ASP A 189 14.83 9.01 1.53
N GLU A 190 14.41 10.26 1.32
CA GLU A 190 14.19 11.23 2.38
C GLU A 190 13.10 10.74 3.36
N GLN A 191 12.01 10.21 2.87
CA GLN A 191 10.94 9.69 3.71
C GLN A 191 11.38 8.43 4.47
N VAL A 192 12.13 7.56 3.82
CA VAL A 192 12.68 6.37 4.49
C VAL A 192 13.71 6.74 5.57
N GLU A 193 14.48 7.82 5.39
CA GLU A 193 15.40 8.27 6.44
C GLU A 193 14.65 8.78 7.69
N ILE A 194 13.50 9.43 7.52
CA ILE A 194 12.63 9.80 8.66
C ILE A 194 12.21 8.53 9.42
N ILE A 195 11.72 7.51 8.71
CA ILE A 195 11.36 6.22 9.31
C ILE A 195 12.56 5.58 10.01
N ARG A 196 13.73 5.63 9.39
CA ARG A 196 14.97 5.06 9.94
C ARG A 196 15.35 5.67 11.28
N GLN A 197 15.06 6.95 11.48
CA GLN A 197 15.29 7.60 12.77
C GLN A 197 14.40 6.99 13.86
N ALA A 198 13.12 6.75 13.59
CA ALA A 198 12.22 6.07 14.51
C ALA A 198 12.73 4.66 14.86
N TYR A 199 13.13 3.86 13.86
CA TYR A 199 13.69 2.52 14.11
C TYR A 199 14.99 2.55 14.92
N ARG A 200 15.80 3.61 14.79
CA ARG A 200 16.99 3.81 15.66
C ARG A 200 16.61 4.07 17.11
N LEU A 201 15.56 4.87 17.35
CA LEU A 201 15.09 5.16 18.72
C LEU A 201 14.60 3.89 19.44
N PHE A 202 13.96 2.97 18.72
CA PHE A 202 13.53 1.68 19.25
C PHE A 202 14.63 0.60 19.29
N GLY A 203 15.86 0.91 18.84
CA GLY A 203 16.94 -0.09 18.76
C GLY A 203 16.72 -1.17 17.69
N ALA A 204 15.79 -0.95 16.75
CA ALA A 204 15.29 -1.93 15.76
C ALA A 204 15.75 -1.66 14.33
N LYS A 205 16.97 -1.11 14.15
CA LYS A 205 17.51 -0.72 12.83
C LYS A 205 17.45 -1.81 11.76
N ASN A 206 17.65 -3.07 12.19
CA ASN A 206 17.66 -4.24 11.34
C ASN A 206 16.25 -4.66 10.86
N LYS A 207 15.19 -4.14 11.48
CA LYS A 207 13.79 -4.42 11.13
C LYS A 207 13.23 -3.50 10.03
N LEU A 208 13.97 -2.49 9.60
CA LEU A 208 13.64 -1.67 8.44
C LEU A 208 14.51 -2.05 7.24
N ILE A 209 13.88 -2.51 6.17
CA ILE A 209 14.50 -2.85 4.90
C ILE A 209 14.04 -1.86 3.84
N HIS A 210 14.96 -1.21 3.13
CA HIS A 210 14.64 -0.40 1.97
C HIS A 210 15.29 -1.01 0.73
N GLN A 211 14.48 -1.44 -0.22
CA GLN A 211 14.90 -2.03 -1.47
C GLN A 211 14.70 -1.02 -2.61
N HIS A 212 15.77 -0.57 -3.24
CA HIS A 212 15.72 0.15 -4.49
C HIS A 212 15.52 -0.85 -5.63
N CYS A 213 14.46 -0.64 -6.40
CA CYS A 213 14.10 -1.48 -7.53
C CYS A 213 14.39 -0.75 -8.85
N PRO A 214 14.81 -1.44 -9.91
CA PRO A 214 14.98 -0.84 -11.22
C PRO A 214 13.64 -0.51 -11.87
N GLY A 215 13.67 0.39 -12.86
CA GLY A 215 12.52 0.72 -13.70
C GLY A 215 11.49 1.60 -13.05
N GLY A 216 10.32 1.66 -13.68
CA GLY A 216 9.22 2.54 -13.31
C GLY A 216 8.23 1.91 -12.32
N HIS A 217 7.01 2.43 -12.33
CA HIS A 217 5.96 2.05 -11.38
C HIS A 217 5.49 0.61 -11.57
N GLN A 218 6.03 -0.33 -10.79
CA GLN A 218 5.66 -1.74 -10.80
C GLN A 218 6.00 -2.42 -9.48
N PHE A 219 5.32 -3.53 -9.15
CA PHE A 219 5.66 -4.38 -8.01
C PHE A 219 6.84 -5.30 -8.37
N HIS A 220 7.82 -5.41 -7.51
CA HIS A 220 8.96 -6.30 -7.69
C HIS A 220 8.83 -7.54 -6.83
N LYS A 221 8.71 -8.71 -7.46
CA LYS A 221 8.69 -10.02 -6.77
C LYS A 221 10.08 -10.47 -6.33
N GLU A 222 11.11 -9.92 -6.96
CA GLU A 222 12.49 -10.27 -6.71
C GLU A 222 12.91 -9.89 -5.28
N GLY A 223 13.48 -10.85 -4.56
CA GLY A 223 13.89 -10.68 -3.17
C GLY A 223 12.74 -10.64 -2.14
N ILE A 224 11.47 -10.73 -2.56
CA ILE A 224 10.33 -10.70 -1.60
C ILE A 224 10.36 -11.92 -0.70
N LYS A 225 10.58 -13.12 -1.24
CA LYS A 225 10.58 -14.34 -0.44
C LYS A 225 11.62 -14.27 0.68
N GLU A 226 12.84 -13.96 0.33
CA GLU A 226 13.98 -13.87 1.27
C GLU A 226 13.74 -12.76 2.31
N ASN A 227 13.17 -11.64 1.89
CA ASN A 227 12.85 -10.56 2.81
C ASN A 227 11.71 -10.92 3.76
N LEU A 228 10.67 -11.63 3.30
CA LEU A 228 9.58 -12.09 4.16
C LEU A 228 10.08 -13.11 5.18
N GLU A 229 10.87 -14.12 4.77
CA GLU A 229 11.50 -15.10 5.66
C GLU A 229 12.33 -14.39 6.74
N ARG A 230 13.15 -13.41 6.34
CA ARG A 230 13.92 -12.60 7.27
C ARG A 230 13.04 -11.77 8.22
N MET A 231 11.93 -11.21 7.74
CA MET A 231 10.99 -10.42 8.56
C MET A 231 10.25 -11.31 9.57
N GLU A 232 9.90 -12.53 9.20
CA GLU A 232 9.30 -13.53 10.10
C GLU A 232 10.24 -13.92 11.25
N GLU A 233 11.53 -14.06 10.99
CA GLU A 233 12.54 -14.31 12.02
C GLU A 233 12.69 -13.15 13.02
N MET A 234 12.18 -11.97 12.69
CA MET A 234 12.24 -10.77 13.53
C MET A 234 10.97 -10.54 14.37
N LEU A 235 9.90 -11.34 14.16
CA LEU A 235 8.68 -11.26 14.94
C LEU A 235 8.89 -11.83 16.35
#